data_e8638482706c008cba4ef66f9acf70c8
#
_entry.id   e8638482706c008cba4ef66f9acf70c8
#
_cell.length_a   1.000
_cell.length_b   1.000
_cell.length_c   1.000
_cell.angle_alpha   90.00
_cell.angle_beta   90.00
_cell.angle_gamma   90.00
#
_symmetry.space_group_name_H-M   'P 1'
#
loop_
_entity.id
_entity.type
_entity.pdbx_description
1 polymer ?
#
loop_
_entity_poly.entity_id
_entity_poly.type
_entity_poly.pdbx_seq_one_letter_code
_entity_poly.pdbx_strand_id
1 'polypeptide(L)'
;LDDALAHYRVVMLDQRGTGRSTPVGDRDLTRGTAEVVEYLTHLRADSIVRDCEAMREHLGADTWSVLGQSFGGFTTLAYITTDAPSLEHVFITGGLSAVGRHPDDIYALTYDKMRDASERYYHRFPAHRDAMRRVADRAAAGEIVLPDGEVLSVSRLRSLGMLLGTNNEWQTLWQLLERDPLSNAFAHDVAAAMPYSARNPLYLAIHESSFSDGFVTDWSAERTEPEDFRADPTLLTGEHVRREWLDSVPGFQPWKDATLALAQVAWPTLYNAEVIAAAGV
;
A
#
# COMPACT_ATOMS: atom_id res chain seq x y z
N LEU A 1 6.57 -8.59 19.17
CA LEU A 1 7.65 -9.52 18.85
C LEU A 1 8.20 -10.18 20.13
N ASP A 2 8.39 -9.42 21.20
CA ASP A 2 8.98 -9.93 22.46
C ASP A 2 8.16 -11.09 23.05
N ASP A 3 6.82 -10.99 23.03
CA ASP A 3 5.94 -12.07 23.50
C ASP A 3 6.10 -13.32 22.61
N ALA A 4 6.22 -13.16 21.29
CA ALA A 4 6.44 -14.29 20.40
C ALA A 4 7.80 -14.95 20.66
N LEU A 5 8.86 -14.17 20.88
CA LEU A 5 10.20 -14.68 21.17
C LEU A 5 10.28 -15.42 22.51
N ALA A 6 9.37 -15.14 23.45
CA ALA A 6 9.30 -15.87 24.72
C ALA A 6 8.82 -17.33 24.56
N HIS A 7 8.09 -17.63 23.46
CA HIS A 7 7.41 -18.91 23.28
C HIS A 7 7.78 -19.64 21.98
N TYR A 8 8.31 -18.92 20.97
CA TYR A 8 8.57 -19.45 19.64
C TYR A 8 9.99 -19.13 19.17
N ARG A 9 10.52 -20.02 18.32
CA ARG A 9 11.63 -19.66 17.44
C ARG A 9 11.06 -18.88 16.27
N VAL A 10 11.29 -17.56 16.22
CA VAL A 10 10.74 -16.68 15.20
C VAL A 10 11.66 -16.60 13.98
N VAL A 11 11.11 -16.83 12.80
CA VAL A 11 11.76 -16.62 11.52
C VAL A 11 11.17 -15.38 10.87
N MET A 12 12.00 -14.40 10.54
CA MET A 12 11.60 -13.18 9.83
C MET A 12 12.14 -13.26 8.41
N LEU A 13 11.24 -13.35 7.43
CA LEU A 13 11.58 -13.39 6.03
C LEU A 13 11.46 -11.99 5.42
N ASP A 14 12.56 -11.47 4.87
CA ASP A 14 12.45 -10.39 3.90
C ASP A 14 11.87 -10.98 2.62
N GLN A 15 10.68 -10.55 2.23
CA GLN A 15 10.05 -11.07 1.02
C GLN A 15 10.88 -10.73 -0.23
N ARG A 16 10.76 -11.56 -1.25
CA ARG A 16 11.42 -11.34 -2.55
C ARG A 16 11.19 -9.90 -3.05
N GLY A 17 12.20 -9.29 -3.63
CA GLY A 17 12.16 -7.91 -4.11
C GLY A 17 12.40 -6.84 -3.04
N THR A 18 12.60 -7.23 -1.77
CA THR A 18 12.78 -6.28 -0.65
C THR A 18 13.91 -6.66 0.29
N GLY A 19 14.32 -5.74 1.16
CA GLY A 19 15.26 -5.96 2.24
C GLY A 19 16.56 -6.62 1.79
N ARG A 20 16.85 -7.80 2.31
CA ARG A 20 18.04 -8.60 2.00
C ARG A 20 17.78 -9.67 0.91
N SER A 21 16.55 -9.76 0.41
CA SER A 21 16.10 -10.75 -0.56
C SER A 21 15.96 -10.14 -1.95
N THR A 22 17.10 -9.78 -2.55
CA THR A 22 17.20 -9.22 -3.91
C THR A 22 16.31 -7.99 -4.09
N PRO A 23 16.57 -6.88 -3.40
CA PRO A 23 15.74 -5.69 -3.47
C PRO A 23 15.70 -5.12 -4.89
N VAL A 24 14.49 -4.81 -5.36
CA VAL A 24 14.25 -4.21 -6.66
C VAL A 24 14.39 -2.70 -6.57
N GLY A 25 15.10 -2.11 -7.53
CA GLY A 25 15.32 -0.67 -7.60
C GLY A 25 15.48 -0.18 -9.04
N ASP A 26 15.76 1.11 -9.22
CA ASP A 26 15.83 1.77 -10.53
C ASP A 26 16.80 1.08 -11.52
N ARG A 27 17.89 0.49 -11.02
CA ARG A 27 18.85 -0.28 -11.86
C ARG A 27 18.20 -1.47 -12.56
N ASP A 28 17.14 -2.04 -12.01
CA ASP A 28 16.48 -3.21 -12.58
C ASP A 28 15.60 -2.82 -13.77
N LEU A 29 15.20 -1.55 -13.86
CA LEU A 29 14.40 -1.00 -14.95
C LEU A 29 15.14 -0.93 -16.30
N THR A 30 16.47 -1.10 -16.29
CA THR A 30 17.29 -1.09 -17.52
C THR A 30 17.12 -2.33 -18.39
N ARG A 31 16.40 -3.35 -17.92
CA ARG A 31 16.16 -4.61 -18.64
C ARG A 31 15.12 -4.52 -19.76
N GLY A 32 14.46 -3.39 -19.90
CA GLY A 32 13.32 -3.22 -20.79
C GLY A 32 11.98 -3.55 -20.13
N THR A 33 10.95 -2.81 -20.53
CA THR A 33 9.65 -2.83 -19.84
C THR A 33 9.03 -4.23 -19.72
N ALA A 34 9.06 -5.02 -20.79
CA ALA A 34 8.44 -6.35 -20.79
C ALA A 34 9.12 -7.31 -19.79
N GLU A 35 10.44 -7.31 -19.72
CA GLU A 35 11.20 -8.15 -18.78
C GLU A 35 11.00 -7.70 -17.33
N VAL A 36 10.96 -6.37 -17.12
CA VAL A 36 10.68 -5.80 -15.80
C VAL A 36 9.26 -6.20 -15.33
N VAL A 37 8.26 -6.07 -16.18
CA VAL A 37 6.87 -6.46 -15.85
C VAL A 37 6.79 -7.94 -15.53
N GLU A 38 7.36 -8.80 -16.36
CA GLU A 38 7.45 -10.24 -16.10
C GLU A 38 8.03 -10.50 -14.70
N TYR A 39 9.17 -9.90 -14.39
CA TYR A 39 9.82 -10.07 -13.09
C TYR A 39 8.94 -9.59 -11.94
N LEU A 40 8.29 -8.44 -12.06
CA LEU A 40 7.43 -7.86 -11.03
C LEU A 40 6.17 -8.71 -10.77
N THR A 41 5.69 -9.47 -11.77
CA THR A 41 4.56 -10.39 -11.56
C THR A 41 4.86 -11.49 -10.54
N HIS A 42 6.13 -11.78 -10.31
CA HIS A 42 6.58 -12.77 -9.33
C HIS A 42 6.74 -12.24 -7.90
N LEU A 43 6.36 -10.99 -7.62
CA LEU A 43 6.50 -10.38 -6.29
C LEU A 43 5.19 -10.40 -5.47
N ARG A 44 4.22 -11.21 -5.86
CA ARG A 44 2.92 -11.34 -5.20
C ARG A 44 2.93 -12.40 -4.09
N ALA A 45 1.82 -12.45 -3.35
CA ALA A 45 1.61 -13.33 -2.22
C ALA A 45 1.86 -14.82 -2.53
N ASP A 46 1.42 -15.32 -3.69
CA ASP A 46 1.63 -16.70 -4.13
C ASP A 46 3.12 -17.08 -4.23
N SER A 47 3.93 -16.17 -4.74
CA SER A 47 5.36 -16.38 -4.84
C SER A 47 6.08 -16.29 -3.49
N ILE A 48 5.62 -15.39 -2.62
CA ILE A 48 6.12 -15.27 -1.25
C ILE A 48 5.83 -16.55 -0.46
N VAL A 49 4.65 -17.15 -0.64
CA VAL A 49 4.29 -18.42 -0.03
C VAL A 49 5.23 -19.54 -0.47
N ARG A 50 5.55 -19.63 -1.78
CA ARG A 50 6.55 -20.61 -2.26
C ARG A 50 7.92 -20.42 -1.60
N ASP A 51 8.35 -19.19 -1.36
CA ASP A 51 9.59 -18.93 -0.64
C ASP A 51 9.49 -19.35 0.84
N CYS A 52 8.34 -19.12 1.46
CA CYS A 52 8.10 -19.57 2.83
C CYS A 52 8.19 -21.09 2.94
N GLU A 53 7.56 -21.85 2.03
CA GLU A 53 7.64 -23.30 2.01
C GLU A 53 9.07 -23.80 1.79
N ALA A 54 9.79 -23.23 0.82
CA ALA A 54 11.20 -23.57 0.61
C ALA A 54 12.05 -23.30 1.88
N MET A 55 11.75 -22.25 2.61
CA MET A 55 12.43 -21.93 3.88
C MET A 55 12.04 -22.93 4.98
N ARG A 56 10.76 -23.29 5.10
CA ARG A 56 10.28 -24.28 6.07
C ARG A 56 10.99 -25.62 5.87
N GLU A 57 11.03 -26.10 4.64
CA GLU A 57 11.71 -27.34 4.27
C GLU A 57 13.23 -27.26 4.55
N HIS A 58 13.88 -26.15 4.18
CA HIS A 58 15.30 -25.94 4.45
C HIS A 58 15.62 -25.97 5.95
N LEU A 59 14.73 -25.49 6.81
CA LEU A 59 14.86 -25.52 8.26
C LEU A 59 14.51 -26.87 8.87
N GLY A 60 14.00 -27.83 8.08
CA GLY A 60 13.58 -29.14 8.53
C GLY A 60 12.35 -29.10 9.45
N ALA A 61 11.47 -28.12 9.27
CA ALA A 61 10.23 -28.00 10.01
C ALA A 61 9.10 -28.74 9.27
N ASP A 62 8.45 -29.71 9.91
CA ASP A 62 7.30 -30.43 9.34
C ASP A 62 6.12 -29.47 9.20
N THR A 63 5.85 -28.69 10.25
CA THR A 63 4.84 -27.63 10.28
C THR A 63 5.40 -26.40 10.97
N TRP A 64 4.76 -25.26 10.77
CA TRP A 64 5.03 -24.04 11.54
C TRP A 64 3.77 -23.18 11.69
N SER A 65 3.82 -22.19 12.59
CA SER A 65 2.78 -21.20 12.75
C SER A 65 3.15 -19.91 12.01
N VAL A 66 2.17 -19.23 11.47
CA VAL A 66 2.37 -17.96 10.73
C VAL A 66 1.61 -16.80 11.36
N LEU A 67 2.24 -15.63 11.36
CA LEU A 67 1.65 -14.36 11.75
C LEU A 67 1.76 -13.39 10.58
N GLY A 68 0.64 -12.98 10.01
CA GLY A 68 0.55 -11.98 8.96
C GLY A 68 -0.09 -10.69 9.45
N GLN A 69 0.61 -9.56 9.27
CA GLN A 69 0.08 -8.22 9.52
C GLN A 69 -0.05 -7.45 8.21
N SER A 70 -1.17 -6.72 8.02
CA SER A 70 -1.42 -5.93 6.81
C SER A 70 -1.31 -6.81 5.55
N PHE A 71 -0.45 -6.49 4.59
CA PHE A 71 -0.16 -7.34 3.43
C PHE A 71 0.28 -8.77 3.80
N GLY A 72 0.91 -8.96 4.97
CA GLY A 72 1.21 -10.28 5.51
C GLY A 72 -0.05 -11.12 5.76
N GLY A 73 -1.18 -10.50 6.08
CA GLY A 73 -2.48 -11.18 6.17
C GLY A 73 -2.98 -11.67 4.81
N PHE A 74 -2.80 -10.89 3.74
CA PHE A 74 -3.10 -11.30 2.36
C PHE A 74 -2.23 -12.51 1.96
N THR A 75 -0.94 -12.44 2.27
CA THR A 75 0.00 -13.56 2.04
C THR A 75 -0.41 -14.80 2.83
N THR A 76 -0.86 -14.63 4.08
CA THR A 76 -1.33 -15.74 4.92
C THR A 76 -2.59 -16.40 4.37
N LEU A 77 -3.55 -15.64 3.82
CA LEU A 77 -4.71 -16.21 3.13
C LEU A 77 -4.31 -17.01 1.88
N ALA A 78 -3.33 -16.52 1.11
CA ALA A 78 -2.77 -17.27 -0.01
C ALA A 78 -2.08 -18.56 0.47
N TYR A 79 -1.41 -18.52 1.62
CA TYR A 79 -0.76 -19.66 2.22
C TYR A 79 -1.77 -20.74 2.64
N ILE A 80 -2.85 -20.38 3.30
CA ILE A 80 -3.96 -21.29 3.64
C ILE A 80 -4.51 -21.94 2.36
N THR A 81 -4.63 -21.18 1.28
CA THR A 81 -5.18 -21.64 0.01
C THR A 81 -4.30 -22.71 -0.64
N THR A 82 -2.97 -22.61 -0.53
CA THR A 82 -2.03 -23.47 -1.25
C THR A 82 -1.48 -24.61 -0.40
N ASP A 83 -1.09 -24.32 0.84
CA ASP A 83 -0.29 -25.22 1.67
C ASP A 83 -0.81 -25.31 3.11
N ALA A 84 -2.14 -25.27 3.32
CA ALA A 84 -2.75 -25.37 4.64
C ALA A 84 -2.21 -26.52 5.53
N PRO A 85 -1.86 -27.72 5.02
CA PRO A 85 -1.31 -28.81 5.84
C PRO A 85 0.04 -28.48 6.48
N SER A 86 0.80 -27.54 5.98
CA SER A 86 2.08 -27.09 6.57
C SER A 86 1.91 -26.10 7.73
N LEU A 87 0.67 -25.62 7.96
CA LEU A 87 0.35 -24.60 8.95
C LEU A 87 -0.26 -25.22 10.20
N GLU A 88 0.37 -24.98 11.36
CA GLU A 88 -0.14 -25.42 12.66
C GLU A 88 -1.13 -24.39 13.25
N HIS A 89 -0.73 -23.11 13.28
CA HIS A 89 -1.57 -22.00 13.71
C HIS A 89 -1.40 -20.82 12.77
N VAL A 90 -2.49 -20.09 12.56
CA VAL A 90 -2.55 -18.93 11.69
C VAL A 90 -3.06 -17.73 12.48
N PHE A 91 -2.27 -16.65 12.45
CA PHE A 91 -2.63 -15.38 13.10
C PHE A 91 -2.63 -14.27 12.04
N ILE A 92 -3.74 -13.55 11.93
CA ILE A 92 -3.88 -12.41 11.02
C ILE A 92 -4.26 -11.17 11.81
N THR A 93 -3.51 -10.08 11.61
CA THR A 93 -3.78 -8.80 12.27
C THR A 93 -3.84 -7.68 11.23
N GLY A 94 -4.97 -6.97 11.16
CA GLY A 94 -5.12 -5.76 10.35
C GLY A 94 -4.94 -5.95 8.85
N GLY A 95 -5.20 -7.14 8.32
CA GLY A 95 -5.05 -7.41 6.90
C GLY A 95 -5.83 -8.64 6.44
N LEU A 96 -7.04 -8.45 5.92
CA LEU A 96 -7.81 -9.47 5.22
C LEU A 96 -8.12 -8.98 3.81
N SER A 97 -7.75 -9.77 2.80
CA SER A 97 -8.12 -9.48 1.41
C SER A 97 -9.60 -9.82 1.15
N ALA A 98 -10.18 -9.14 0.18
CA ALA A 98 -11.52 -9.46 -0.31
C ALA A 98 -11.43 -10.58 -1.35
N VAL A 99 -11.74 -11.81 -0.94
CA VAL A 99 -11.67 -13.00 -1.78
C VAL A 99 -12.70 -12.93 -2.91
N GLY A 100 -12.24 -13.10 -4.16
CA GLY A 100 -13.11 -13.13 -5.34
C GLY A 100 -13.81 -11.81 -5.66
N ARG A 101 -13.33 -10.68 -5.14
CA ARG A 101 -13.89 -9.34 -5.40
C ARG A 101 -13.01 -8.55 -6.34
N HIS A 102 -13.67 -7.78 -7.20
CA HIS A 102 -12.97 -6.83 -8.07
C HIS A 102 -12.29 -5.73 -7.23
N PRO A 103 -11.09 -5.25 -7.60
CA PRO A 103 -10.44 -4.12 -6.91
C PRO A 103 -11.32 -2.87 -6.76
N ASP A 104 -12.22 -2.62 -7.72
CA ASP A 104 -13.18 -1.51 -7.64
C ASP A 104 -14.10 -1.60 -6.41
N ASP A 105 -14.57 -2.81 -6.07
CA ASP A 105 -15.40 -3.02 -4.86
C ASP A 105 -14.61 -2.70 -3.58
N ILE A 106 -13.32 -3.03 -3.58
CA ILE A 106 -12.43 -2.78 -2.44
C ILE A 106 -12.24 -1.27 -2.28
N TYR A 107 -11.95 -0.56 -3.38
CA TYR A 107 -11.76 0.88 -3.31
C TYR A 107 -13.04 1.65 -2.99
N ALA A 108 -14.20 1.21 -3.44
CA ALA A 108 -15.47 1.80 -3.03
C ALA A 108 -15.63 1.77 -1.50
N LEU A 109 -15.31 0.62 -0.87
CA LEU A 109 -15.33 0.49 0.59
C LEU A 109 -14.26 1.34 1.29
N THR A 110 -13.06 1.44 0.72
CA THR A 110 -11.97 2.22 1.33
C THR A 110 -12.24 3.72 1.21
N TYR A 111 -12.86 4.20 0.13
CA TYR A 111 -13.32 5.60 0.04
C TYR A 111 -14.35 5.93 1.12
N ASP A 112 -15.34 5.05 1.37
CA ASP A 112 -16.30 5.26 2.46
C ASP A 112 -15.60 5.34 3.82
N LYS A 113 -14.65 4.44 4.09
CA LYS A 113 -13.87 4.48 5.34
C LYS A 113 -13.00 5.74 5.45
N MET A 114 -12.42 6.22 4.35
CA MET A 114 -11.62 7.44 4.35
C MET A 114 -12.48 8.69 4.55
N ARG A 115 -13.70 8.71 4.01
CA ARG A 115 -14.69 9.77 4.31
C ARG A 115 -14.98 9.82 5.80
N ASP A 116 -15.34 8.69 6.39
CA ASP A 116 -15.60 8.60 7.83
C ASP A 116 -14.39 8.99 8.68
N ALA A 117 -13.19 8.58 8.28
CA ALA A 117 -11.96 8.93 9.00
C ALA A 117 -11.67 10.44 8.92
N SER A 118 -11.85 11.05 7.73
CA SER A 118 -11.70 12.49 7.52
C SER A 118 -12.70 13.28 8.39
N GLU A 119 -13.98 12.87 8.38
CA GLU A 119 -15.01 13.52 9.18
C GLU A 119 -14.74 13.40 10.69
N ARG A 120 -14.32 12.23 11.17
CA ARG A 120 -13.94 12.03 12.58
C ARG A 120 -12.74 12.90 12.98
N TYR A 121 -11.75 13.03 12.08
CA TYR A 121 -10.60 13.89 12.31
C TYR A 121 -11.02 15.35 12.45
N TYR A 122 -11.83 15.88 11.52
CA TYR A 122 -12.31 17.25 11.57
C TYR A 122 -13.33 17.51 12.67
N HIS A 123 -14.09 16.49 13.08
CA HIS A 123 -14.91 16.61 14.28
C HIS A 123 -14.07 16.86 15.53
N ARG A 124 -12.94 16.19 15.64
CA ARG A 124 -11.97 16.37 16.74
C ARG A 124 -11.19 17.69 16.63
N PHE A 125 -10.88 18.13 15.42
CA PHE A 125 -10.06 19.29 15.12
C PHE A 125 -10.77 20.20 14.08
N PRO A 126 -11.83 20.94 14.46
CA PRO A 126 -12.67 21.65 13.47
C PRO A 126 -11.92 22.67 12.61
N ALA A 127 -10.92 23.39 13.17
CA ALA A 127 -10.12 24.36 12.43
C ALA A 127 -9.24 23.75 11.34
N HIS A 128 -9.01 22.44 11.42
CA HIS A 128 -8.12 21.74 10.47
C HIS A 128 -8.76 21.50 9.10
N ARG A 129 -10.09 21.52 8.98
CA ARG A 129 -10.71 21.48 7.66
C ARG A 129 -10.36 22.71 6.82
N ASP A 130 -10.40 23.89 7.44
CA ASP A 130 -9.98 25.13 6.77
C ASP A 130 -8.46 25.18 6.56
N ALA A 131 -7.67 24.66 7.51
CA ALA A 131 -6.23 24.54 7.34
C ALA A 131 -5.89 23.63 6.15
N MET A 132 -6.52 22.45 6.04
CA MET A 132 -6.33 21.53 4.92
C MET A 132 -6.73 22.17 3.58
N ARG A 133 -7.82 22.93 3.55
CA ARG A 133 -8.24 23.66 2.35
C ARG A 133 -7.19 24.68 1.91
N ARG A 134 -6.65 25.47 2.86
CA ARG A 134 -5.56 26.42 2.55
C ARG A 134 -4.33 25.72 1.99
N VAL A 135 -3.94 24.58 2.55
CA VAL A 135 -2.79 23.80 2.03
C VAL A 135 -3.11 23.26 0.63
N ALA A 136 -4.31 22.75 0.42
CA ALA A 136 -4.75 22.25 -0.89
C ALA A 136 -4.77 23.34 -1.96
N ASP A 137 -5.21 24.57 -1.61
CA ASP A 137 -5.19 25.74 -2.50
C ASP A 137 -3.74 26.10 -2.91
N ARG A 138 -2.79 26.06 -1.97
CA ARG A 138 -1.37 26.30 -2.25
C ARG A 138 -0.77 25.18 -3.11
N ALA A 139 -1.13 23.94 -2.84
CA ALA A 139 -0.71 22.80 -3.66
C ALA A 139 -1.27 22.91 -5.10
N ALA A 140 -2.54 23.26 -5.25
CA ALA A 140 -3.17 23.48 -6.55
C ALA A 140 -2.52 24.63 -7.35
N ALA A 141 -2.02 25.65 -6.64
CA ALA A 141 -1.27 26.78 -7.25
C ALA A 141 0.20 26.40 -7.59
N GLY A 142 0.68 25.19 -7.25
CA GLY A 142 2.05 24.76 -7.47
C GLY A 142 3.09 25.45 -6.57
N GLU A 143 2.65 26.01 -5.45
CA GLU A 143 3.50 26.82 -4.57
C GLU A 143 4.30 25.99 -3.57
N ILE A 144 3.95 24.70 -3.40
CA ILE A 144 4.61 23.81 -2.45
C ILE A 144 5.53 22.87 -3.22
N VAL A 145 6.84 23.02 -3.00
CA VAL A 145 7.87 22.16 -3.60
C VAL A 145 8.55 21.35 -2.51
N LEU A 146 8.55 20.03 -2.65
CA LEU A 146 9.17 19.11 -1.71
C LEU A 146 10.71 19.05 -1.93
N PRO A 147 11.48 18.52 -0.97
CA PRO A 147 12.95 18.53 -1.04
C PRO A 147 13.56 17.77 -2.24
N ASP A 148 12.84 16.81 -2.80
CA ASP A 148 13.25 16.04 -3.98
C ASP A 148 12.87 16.71 -5.31
N GLY A 149 12.25 17.90 -5.26
CA GLY A 149 11.79 18.64 -6.42
C GLY A 149 10.35 18.32 -6.86
N GLU A 150 9.64 17.43 -6.16
CA GLU A 150 8.21 17.22 -6.40
C GLU A 150 7.43 18.51 -6.15
N VAL A 151 6.65 18.95 -7.13
CA VAL A 151 5.61 19.95 -6.92
C VAL A 151 4.39 19.24 -6.34
N LEU A 152 4.10 19.48 -5.07
CA LEU A 152 3.04 18.77 -4.36
C LEU A 152 1.68 19.00 -5.02
N SER A 153 1.07 17.96 -5.54
CA SER A 153 -0.29 18.00 -6.07
C SER A 153 -1.33 17.81 -4.95
N VAL A 154 -2.59 18.21 -5.23
CA VAL A 154 -3.69 18.01 -4.29
C VAL A 154 -3.92 16.52 -4.01
N SER A 155 -3.80 15.66 -5.02
CA SER A 155 -3.97 14.20 -4.84
C SER A 155 -2.86 13.60 -3.96
N ARG A 156 -1.63 14.09 -4.11
CA ARG A 156 -0.51 13.71 -3.25
C ARG A 156 -0.73 14.17 -1.81
N LEU A 157 -1.12 15.44 -1.62
CA LEU A 157 -1.44 15.98 -0.30
C LEU A 157 -2.53 15.13 0.39
N ARG A 158 -3.58 14.76 -0.33
CA ARG A 158 -4.70 13.98 0.21
C ARG A 158 -4.28 12.58 0.66
N SER A 159 -3.24 11.97 0.07
CA SER A 159 -2.73 10.67 0.47
C SER A 159 -2.15 10.64 1.91
N LEU A 160 -1.91 11.82 2.52
CA LEU A 160 -1.62 11.93 3.95
C LEU A 160 -2.74 11.37 4.84
N GLY A 161 -3.92 11.13 4.31
CA GLY A 161 -4.99 10.42 5.03
C GLY A 161 -4.60 9.02 5.48
N MET A 162 -3.53 8.42 4.96
CA MET A 162 -2.97 7.19 5.51
C MET A 162 -2.61 7.34 7.00
N LEU A 163 -2.22 8.53 7.44
CA LEU A 163 -1.98 8.86 8.86
C LEU A 163 -3.23 8.64 9.74
N LEU A 164 -4.42 8.65 9.16
CA LEU A 164 -5.67 8.40 9.89
C LEU A 164 -5.94 6.92 10.14
N GLY A 165 -5.19 6.03 9.48
CA GLY A 165 -5.30 4.58 9.64
C GLY A 165 -4.72 4.05 10.96
N THR A 166 -3.92 4.83 11.67
CA THR A 166 -3.28 4.46 12.94
C THR A 166 -3.68 5.40 14.07
N ASN A 167 -3.68 4.90 15.30
CA ASN A 167 -4.10 5.70 16.46
C ASN A 167 -3.12 6.82 16.84
N ASN A 168 -1.85 6.67 16.47
CA ASN A 168 -0.78 7.58 16.92
C ASN A 168 -0.45 8.66 15.87
N GLU A 169 -0.81 8.46 14.60
CA GLU A 169 -0.39 9.33 13.51
C GLU A 169 -1.34 10.51 13.24
N TRP A 170 -2.49 10.54 13.89
CA TRP A 170 -3.37 11.72 13.90
C TRP A 170 -2.65 12.98 14.39
N GLN A 171 -1.72 12.82 15.35
CA GLN A 171 -0.91 13.92 15.85
C GLN A 171 0.09 14.42 14.80
N THR A 172 0.61 13.53 13.94
CA THR A 172 1.48 13.94 12.84
C THR A 172 0.71 14.81 11.84
N LEU A 173 -0.48 14.40 11.44
CA LEU A 173 -1.33 15.23 10.57
C LEU A 173 -1.69 16.55 11.25
N TRP A 174 -1.99 16.53 12.56
CA TRP A 174 -2.24 17.74 13.33
C TRP A 174 -1.05 18.69 13.28
N GLN A 175 0.16 18.22 13.54
CA GLN A 175 1.38 19.01 13.53
C GLN A 175 1.67 19.61 12.14
N LEU A 176 1.43 18.86 11.08
CA LEU A 176 1.58 19.33 9.70
C LEU A 176 0.64 20.51 9.42
N LEU A 177 -0.63 20.40 9.79
CA LEU A 177 -1.64 21.42 9.50
C LEU A 177 -1.52 22.69 10.36
N GLU A 178 -0.74 22.66 11.45
CA GLU A 178 -0.39 23.85 12.27
C GLU A 178 0.82 24.63 11.70
N ARG A 179 1.52 24.09 10.71
CA ARG A 179 2.67 24.76 10.10
C ARG A 179 2.26 25.71 8.98
N ASP A 180 3.12 26.68 8.71
CA ASP A 180 3.04 27.45 7.48
C ASP A 180 3.34 26.53 6.27
N PRO A 181 2.39 26.36 5.33
CA PRO A 181 2.54 25.45 4.19
C PRO A 181 3.65 25.85 3.22
N LEU A 182 4.14 27.07 3.27
CA LEU A 182 5.26 27.54 2.45
C LEU A 182 6.62 27.48 3.17
N SER A 183 6.66 26.96 4.39
CA SER A 183 7.91 26.81 5.12
C SER A 183 8.69 25.57 4.68
N ASN A 184 10.02 25.65 4.72
CA ASN A 184 10.89 24.50 4.49
C ASN A 184 10.58 23.34 5.47
N ALA A 185 10.23 23.65 6.73
CA ALA A 185 9.86 22.66 7.72
C ALA A 185 8.62 21.86 7.28
N PHE A 186 7.59 22.53 6.75
CA PHE A 186 6.40 21.87 6.22
C PHE A 186 6.76 20.94 5.06
N ALA A 187 7.52 21.43 4.08
CA ALA A 187 7.90 20.64 2.91
C ALA A 187 8.66 19.36 3.27
N HIS A 188 9.62 19.45 4.22
CA HIS A 188 10.37 18.29 4.70
C HIS A 188 9.50 17.31 5.50
N ASP A 189 8.64 17.81 6.38
CA ASP A 189 7.78 16.96 7.21
C ASP A 189 6.70 16.25 6.36
N VAL A 190 6.14 16.95 5.37
CA VAL A 190 5.20 16.34 4.40
C VAL A 190 5.91 15.25 3.61
N ALA A 191 7.10 15.53 3.05
CA ALA A 191 7.86 14.52 2.29
C ALA A 191 8.16 13.27 3.14
N ALA A 192 8.46 13.45 4.43
CA ALA A 192 8.71 12.34 5.35
C ALA A 192 7.43 11.54 5.69
N ALA A 193 6.27 12.21 5.68
CA ALA A 193 4.97 11.60 6.00
C ALA A 193 4.28 10.95 4.79
N MET A 194 4.76 11.17 3.56
CA MET A 194 4.16 10.61 2.35
C MET A 194 4.20 9.08 2.34
N PRO A 195 3.08 8.38 2.11
CA PRO A 195 3.03 6.92 2.09
C PRO A 195 3.81 6.32 0.92
N TYR A 196 3.88 7.04 -0.19
CA TYR A 196 4.62 6.63 -1.40
C TYR A 196 5.74 7.62 -1.68
N SER A 197 6.95 7.12 -1.85
CA SER A 197 8.13 7.96 -2.09
C SER A 197 9.18 7.26 -2.94
N ALA A 198 10.15 8.01 -3.44
CA ALA A 198 11.32 7.50 -4.15
C ALA A 198 12.16 6.48 -3.35
N ARG A 199 11.98 6.42 -2.04
CA ARG A 199 12.64 5.40 -1.20
C ARG A 199 12.18 3.98 -1.53
N ASN A 200 10.91 3.80 -1.91
CA ASN A 200 10.33 2.50 -2.27
C ASN A 200 9.30 2.66 -3.39
N PRO A 201 9.72 2.96 -4.63
CA PRO A 201 8.80 3.12 -5.76
C PRO A 201 8.10 1.81 -6.14
N LEU A 202 8.70 0.65 -5.81
CA LEU A 202 8.07 -0.66 -5.97
C LEU A 202 6.72 -0.72 -5.27
N TYR A 203 6.58 -0.11 -4.08
CA TYR A 203 5.33 -0.12 -3.32
C TYR A 203 4.17 0.51 -4.11
N LEU A 204 4.42 1.62 -4.81
CA LEU A 204 3.43 2.21 -5.71
C LEU A 204 3.16 1.29 -6.90
N ALA A 205 4.22 0.77 -7.55
CA ALA A 205 4.10 0.04 -8.80
C ALA A 205 3.26 -1.24 -8.67
N ILE A 206 3.41 -1.99 -7.57
CA ILE A 206 2.69 -3.26 -7.34
C ILE A 206 1.50 -3.14 -6.38
N HIS A 207 1.15 -1.92 -5.94
CA HIS A 207 0.18 -1.75 -4.87
C HIS A 207 -1.16 -2.41 -5.17
N GLU A 208 -1.82 -2.04 -6.26
CA GLU A 208 -3.12 -2.61 -6.62
C GLU A 208 -3.07 -4.11 -6.93
N SER A 209 -1.95 -4.59 -7.48
CA SER A 209 -1.76 -6.01 -7.77
C SER A 209 -1.71 -6.88 -6.51
N SER A 210 -1.38 -6.30 -5.36
CA SER A 210 -1.23 -7.01 -4.08
C SER A 210 -2.53 -7.67 -3.61
N PHE A 211 -3.68 -7.11 -3.99
CA PHE A 211 -5.00 -7.62 -3.61
C PHE A 211 -5.91 -7.94 -4.80
N SER A 212 -5.38 -7.90 -6.02
CA SER A 212 -6.15 -8.32 -7.20
C SER A 212 -6.24 -9.85 -7.24
N ASP A 213 -7.46 -10.37 -7.23
CA ASP A 213 -7.78 -11.80 -7.18
C ASP A 213 -8.55 -12.21 -8.46
N GLY A 214 -7.81 -12.43 -9.54
CA GLY A 214 -8.37 -12.81 -10.84
C GLY A 214 -8.78 -11.66 -11.77
N PHE A 215 -8.34 -10.42 -11.50
CA PHE A 215 -8.77 -9.23 -12.24
C PHE A 215 -7.60 -8.38 -12.74
N VAL A 216 -7.86 -7.60 -13.77
CA VAL A 216 -7.01 -6.46 -14.16
C VAL A 216 -7.31 -5.29 -13.22
N THR A 217 -6.31 -4.59 -12.73
CA THR A 217 -6.52 -3.46 -11.81
C THR A 217 -6.87 -2.18 -12.52
N ASP A 218 -6.15 -1.83 -13.57
CA ASP A 218 -6.36 -0.65 -14.43
C ASP A 218 -6.67 0.64 -13.64
N TRP A 219 -5.83 0.92 -12.63
CA TRP A 219 -5.99 2.13 -11.79
C TRP A 219 -7.35 2.20 -11.09
N SER A 220 -7.69 1.14 -10.43
CA SER A 220 -8.98 0.95 -9.77
C SER A 220 -9.31 2.06 -8.77
N ALA A 221 -8.32 2.50 -7.96
CA ALA A 221 -8.48 3.62 -7.03
C ALA A 221 -8.88 4.93 -7.74
N GLU A 222 -8.25 5.22 -8.88
CA GLU A 222 -8.53 6.44 -9.65
C GLU A 222 -9.90 6.37 -10.33
N ARG A 223 -10.25 5.21 -10.92
CA ARG A 223 -11.51 5.02 -11.64
C ARG A 223 -12.73 5.08 -10.74
N THR A 224 -12.61 4.58 -9.52
CA THR A 224 -13.72 4.48 -8.56
C THR A 224 -13.83 5.67 -7.62
N GLU A 225 -13.01 6.71 -7.80
CA GLU A 225 -13.08 7.91 -6.96
C GLU A 225 -14.49 8.52 -6.97
N PRO A 226 -15.15 8.66 -5.80
CA PRO A 226 -16.46 9.28 -5.69
C PRO A 226 -16.44 10.77 -6.03
N GLU A 227 -17.59 11.30 -6.44
CA GLU A 227 -17.73 12.71 -6.83
C GLU A 227 -17.43 13.69 -5.69
N ASP A 228 -17.83 13.37 -4.48
CA ASP A 228 -17.54 14.20 -3.30
C ASP A 228 -16.03 14.32 -3.04
N PHE A 229 -15.27 13.23 -3.26
CA PHE A 229 -13.80 13.28 -3.18
C PHE A 229 -13.17 14.13 -4.28
N ARG A 230 -13.77 14.16 -5.48
CA ARG A 230 -13.30 15.06 -6.55
C ARG A 230 -13.61 16.52 -6.25
N ALA A 231 -14.76 16.78 -5.61
CA ALA A 231 -15.25 18.12 -5.33
C ALA A 231 -14.64 18.77 -4.08
N ASP A 232 -14.33 17.97 -3.05
CA ASP A 232 -13.80 18.47 -1.77
C ASP A 232 -12.36 18.02 -1.53
N PRO A 233 -11.35 18.92 -1.69
CA PRO A 233 -9.94 18.60 -1.47
C PRO A 233 -9.61 18.32 0.00
N THR A 234 -10.53 18.53 0.94
CA THR A 234 -10.34 18.22 2.36
C THR A 234 -10.66 16.76 2.71
N LEU A 235 -11.36 16.03 1.84
CA LEU A 235 -11.54 14.60 2.01
C LEU A 235 -10.24 13.87 1.70
N LEU A 236 -9.63 13.30 2.72
CA LEU A 236 -8.33 12.64 2.63
C LEU A 236 -8.47 11.24 2.02
N THR A 237 -7.45 10.81 1.29
CA THR A 237 -7.32 9.45 0.76
C THR A 237 -6.21 8.73 1.51
N GLY A 238 -6.24 7.40 1.46
CA GLY A 238 -5.15 6.57 2.00
C GLY A 238 -4.29 6.00 0.86
N GLU A 239 -4.23 4.69 0.78
CA GLU A 239 -3.49 3.93 -0.23
C GLU A 239 -4.20 3.92 -1.60
N HIS A 240 -4.63 5.09 -2.06
CA HIS A 240 -5.33 5.30 -3.32
C HIS A 240 -4.36 5.88 -4.36
N VAL A 241 -3.66 4.99 -5.06
CA VAL A 241 -2.65 5.36 -6.06
C VAL A 241 -3.27 6.08 -7.26
N ARG A 242 -2.49 6.97 -7.89
CA ARG A 242 -2.90 7.78 -9.04
C ARG A 242 -1.89 7.68 -10.16
N ARG A 243 -2.40 7.56 -11.38
CA ARG A 243 -1.57 7.50 -12.60
C ARG A 243 -0.73 8.77 -12.80
N GLU A 244 -1.29 9.92 -12.49
CA GLU A 244 -0.62 11.23 -12.63
C GLU A 244 0.68 11.34 -11.82
N TRP A 245 0.81 10.57 -10.73
CA TRP A 245 2.02 10.58 -9.91
C TRP A 245 3.25 10.03 -10.66
N LEU A 246 3.04 9.21 -11.68
CA LEU A 246 4.12 8.70 -12.52
C LEU A 246 4.78 9.80 -13.37
N ASP A 247 4.08 10.90 -13.61
CA ASP A 247 4.60 12.06 -14.34
C ASP A 247 5.06 13.17 -13.41
N SER A 248 4.36 13.39 -12.29
CA SER A 248 4.57 14.53 -11.41
C SER A 248 5.60 14.29 -10.30
N VAL A 249 5.81 13.04 -9.88
CA VAL A 249 6.76 12.69 -8.81
C VAL A 249 8.08 12.21 -9.41
N PRO A 250 9.20 12.94 -9.22
CA PRO A 250 10.49 12.61 -9.87
C PRO A 250 10.93 11.17 -9.63
N GLY A 251 10.76 10.65 -8.43
CA GLY A 251 11.17 9.30 -8.08
C GLY A 251 10.33 8.18 -8.68
N PHE A 252 9.17 8.48 -9.27
CA PHE A 252 8.33 7.49 -9.94
C PHE A 252 8.47 7.50 -11.46
N GLN A 253 9.02 8.55 -12.03
CA GLN A 253 9.18 8.67 -13.48
C GLN A 253 9.94 7.49 -14.12
N PRO A 254 11.04 6.98 -13.53
CA PRO A 254 11.72 5.79 -14.08
C PRO A 254 10.84 4.54 -14.13
N TRP A 255 9.84 4.45 -13.23
CA TRP A 255 8.93 3.30 -13.08
C TRP A 255 7.69 3.38 -13.95
N LYS A 256 7.49 4.50 -14.64
CA LYS A 256 6.25 4.81 -15.36
C LYS A 256 5.80 3.69 -16.30
N ASP A 257 6.65 3.31 -17.25
CA ASP A 257 6.28 2.33 -18.28
C ASP A 257 5.97 0.96 -17.67
N ALA A 258 6.76 0.52 -16.70
CA ALA A 258 6.52 -0.74 -16.00
C ALA A 258 5.23 -0.71 -15.18
N THR A 259 4.95 0.38 -14.48
CA THR A 259 3.74 0.51 -13.65
C THR A 259 2.47 0.59 -14.50
N LEU A 260 2.51 1.33 -15.62
CA LEU A 260 1.40 1.38 -16.58
C LEU A 260 1.12 0.00 -17.17
N ALA A 261 2.16 -0.76 -17.51
CA ALA A 261 2.00 -2.10 -18.04
C ALA A 261 1.50 -3.10 -16.98
N LEU A 262 1.96 -3.01 -15.73
CA LEU A 262 1.46 -3.83 -14.62
C LEU A 262 -0.03 -3.63 -14.35
N ALA A 263 -0.53 -2.41 -14.47
CA ALA A 263 -1.95 -2.10 -14.31
C ALA A 263 -2.85 -2.84 -15.33
N GLN A 264 -2.27 -3.30 -16.45
CA GLN A 264 -2.97 -4.04 -17.52
C GLN A 264 -2.79 -5.56 -17.42
N VAL A 265 -2.04 -6.06 -16.45
CA VAL A 265 -1.85 -7.50 -16.27
C VAL A 265 -3.15 -8.16 -15.83
N ALA A 266 -3.55 -9.22 -16.54
CA ALA A 266 -4.63 -10.11 -16.10
C ALA A 266 -4.09 -11.00 -14.97
N TRP A 267 -4.31 -10.58 -13.73
CA TRP A 267 -3.77 -11.27 -12.56
C TRP A 267 -4.47 -12.61 -12.33
N PRO A 268 -3.74 -13.68 -12.04
CA PRO A 268 -4.36 -14.95 -11.62
C PRO A 268 -5.05 -14.80 -10.26
N THR A 269 -5.98 -15.71 -9.96
CA THR A 269 -6.57 -15.83 -8.63
C THR A 269 -5.51 -16.20 -7.60
N LEU A 270 -5.61 -15.61 -6.41
CA LEU A 270 -4.74 -15.88 -5.26
C LEU A 270 -5.42 -16.80 -4.24
N TYR A 271 -6.75 -16.76 -4.19
CA TYR A 271 -7.50 -17.35 -3.09
C TYR A 271 -8.48 -18.40 -3.57
N ASN A 272 -8.67 -19.43 -2.74
CA ASN A 272 -9.74 -20.41 -2.89
C ASN A 272 -10.69 -20.29 -1.69
N ALA A 273 -11.86 -19.73 -1.92
CA ALA A 273 -12.84 -19.47 -0.88
C ALA A 273 -13.30 -20.74 -0.14
N GLU A 274 -13.41 -21.88 -0.85
CA GLU A 274 -13.83 -23.16 -0.23
C GLU A 274 -12.76 -23.68 0.73
N VAL A 275 -11.48 -23.60 0.33
CA VAL A 275 -10.36 -24.02 1.18
C VAL A 275 -10.23 -23.12 2.40
N ILE A 276 -10.37 -21.79 2.23
CA ILE A 276 -10.32 -20.83 3.34
C ILE A 276 -11.47 -21.09 4.33
N ALA A 277 -12.69 -21.31 3.83
CA ALA A 277 -13.85 -21.63 4.67
C ALA A 277 -13.67 -22.95 5.42
N ALA A 278 -13.10 -23.96 4.78
CA ALA A 278 -12.82 -25.25 5.40
C ALA A 278 -11.73 -25.18 6.49
N ALA A 279 -10.81 -24.22 6.36
CA ALA A 279 -9.78 -23.96 7.38
C ALA A 279 -10.34 -23.26 8.64
N GLY A 280 -11.59 -22.78 8.61
CA GLY A 280 -12.24 -22.12 9.76
C GLY A 280 -11.77 -20.70 9.99
N VAL A 281 -11.34 -20.01 8.94
CA VAL A 281 -10.87 -18.61 8.96
C VAL A 281 -11.99 -17.68 8.50
#